data_423e9e06ac3246d90cf9ea081c5373f9
#
_entry.id   423e9e06ac3246d90cf9ea081c5373f9
#
_cell.length_a   1.000
_cell.length_b   1.000
_cell.length_c   1.000
_cell.angle_alpha   90.00
_cell.angle_beta   90.00
_cell.angle_gamma   90.00
#
_symmetry.space_group_name_H-M   'P 1'
#
loop_
_entity.id
_entity.type
_entity.pdbx_description
1 polymer ?
#
loop_
_entity_poly.entity_id
_entity_poly.type
_entity_poly.pdbx_seq_one_letter_code
_entity_poly.pdbx_strand_id
1 'polypeptide(L)'
;EICERRQIPRIFFITNMDDPNAKYMEIVEQLKERFGKKVAPFHLPIIEDGKLTGYVNVVKMGGRKFTDDLGSYTERDIPEDLTPELEPCREQLMEAVAESDEDLMDKYFSGEEFTYEEISKALRRSVIKCDIVPVQIGSGVNCQGVNSFLQTCEKYFPSADKAEVMKIATNLETGEEVIGDFDWNKPISAYVFKTIMDPFVGKYSLVKVRTGVLCAGDTVYNATKDVEEKLSKLYVMRGKNVIEVQKLYAGDIGAIGKLASTRTGDTLSTK
;
A
#
# COMPACT_ATOMS: atom_id res chain seq x y z
N GLU A 1 -3.20 0.82 15.80
CA GLU A 1 -4.58 0.56 16.25
C GLU A 1 -5.60 0.56 15.12
N ILE A 2 -5.75 1.64 14.30
CA ILE A 2 -6.76 1.70 13.23
C ILE A 2 -6.56 0.58 12.21
N CYS A 3 -5.34 0.39 11.69
CA CYS A 3 -5.04 -0.67 10.73
C CYS A 3 -5.29 -2.06 11.33
N GLU A 4 -4.94 -2.27 12.61
CA GLU A 4 -5.17 -3.52 13.32
C GLU A 4 -6.67 -3.84 13.42
N ARG A 5 -7.43 -2.88 13.95
CA ARG A 5 -8.89 -3.04 14.13
C ARG A 5 -9.64 -3.25 12.81
N ARG A 6 -9.13 -2.67 11.71
CA ARG A 6 -9.73 -2.77 10.38
C ARG A 6 -9.07 -3.79 9.47
N GLN A 7 -8.11 -4.57 9.99
CA GLN A 7 -7.34 -5.56 9.21
C GLN A 7 -6.79 -4.98 7.91
N ILE A 8 -6.21 -3.76 7.99
CA ILE A 8 -5.60 -3.09 6.84
C ILE A 8 -4.13 -3.51 6.76
N PRO A 9 -3.68 -4.11 5.65
CA PRO A 9 -2.29 -4.41 5.40
C PRO A 9 -1.41 -3.16 5.53
N ARG A 10 -0.24 -3.32 6.11
CA ARG A 10 0.68 -2.21 6.40
C ARG A 10 2.13 -2.61 6.23
N ILE A 11 2.97 -1.62 6.03
CA ILE A 11 4.41 -1.74 5.92
C ILE A 11 5.06 -0.61 6.72
N PHE A 12 6.19 -0.88 7.34
CA PHE A 12 7.07 0.14 7.88
C PHE A 12 8.17 0.44 6.87
N PHE A 13 8.29 1.70 6.50
CA PHE A 13 9.40 2.19 5.70
C PHE A 13 10.25 3.10 6.57
N ILE A 14 11.42 2.60 7.00
CA ILE A 14 12.37 3.34 7.82
C ILE A 14 13.15 4.26 6.88
N THR A 15 12.84 5.53 6.94
CA THR A 15 13.48 6.57 6.12
C THR A 15 14.66 7.23 6.84
N ASN A 16 15.36 8.12 6.16
CA ASN A 16 16.55 8.81 6.64
C ASN A 16 17.70 7.87 7.02
N MET A 17 17.78 6.74 6.34
CA MET A 17 18.89 5.78 6.52
C MET A 17 20.23 6.28 5.95
N ASP A 18 20.23 7.44 5.30
CA ASP A 18 21.40 8.21 4.89
C ASP A 18 22.04 9.00 6.06
N ASP A 19 21.35 9.14 7.20
CA ASP A 19 21.95 9.70 8.41
C ASP A 19 22.95 8.69 9.03
N PRO A 20 24.21 9.09 9.28
CA PRO A 20 25.21 8.18 9.87
C PRO A 20 24.86 7.72 11.30
N ASN A 21 23.92 8.38 11.97
CA ASN A 21 23.42 7.98 13.28
C ASN A 21 22.19 7.06 13.21
N ALA A 22 21.73 6.70 12.02
CA ALA A 22 20.59 5.79 11.86
C ALA A 22 20.92 4.39 12.40
N LYS A 23 20.12 3.91 13.35
CA LYS A 23 20.31 2.62 14.01
C LYS A 23 19.16 1.68 13.65
N TYR A 24 19.29 1.03 12.52
CA TYR A 24 18.23 0.21 11.95
C TYR A 24 17.73 -0.88 12.90
N MET A 25 18.63 -1.71 13.44
CA MET A 25 18.25 -2.84 14.30
C MET A 25 17.59 -2.39 15.60
N GLU A 26 18.04 -1.28 16.20
CA GLU A 26 17.37 -0.71 17.39
C GLU A 26 15.93 -0.29 17.08
N ILE A 27 15.69 0.30 15.88
CA ILE A 27 14.33 0.67 15.43
C ILE A 27 13.48 -0.58 15.19
N VAL A 28 14.03 -1.61 14.57
CA VAL A 28 13.32 -2.88 14.35
C VAL A 28 12.91 -3.53 15.68
N GLU A 29 13.81 -3.57 16.67
CA GLU A 29 13.49 -4.10 17.98
C GLU A 29 12.39 -3.29 18.70
N GLN A 30 12.44 -1.96 18.67
CA GLN A 30 11.37 -1.11 19.19
C GLN A 30 10.03 -1.36 18.48
N LEU A 31 10.05 -1.61 17.18
CA LEU A 31 8.84 -1.98 16.42
C LEU A 31 8.32 -3.35 16.84
N LYS A 32 9.21 -4.34 17.06
CA LYS A 32 8.84 -5.67 17.54
C LYS A 32 8.28 -5.63 18.98
N GLU A 33 8.89 -4.85 19.86
CA GLU A 33 8.38 -4.65 21.23
C GLU A 33 6.95 -4.07 21.24
N ARG A 34 6.68 -3.13 20.32
CA ARG A 34 5.39 -2.43 20.28
C ARG A 34 4.30 -3.18 19.51
N PHE A 35 4.66 -3.86 18.41
CA PHE A 35 3.71 -4.46 17.47
C PHE A 35 3.79 -5.99 17.40
N GLY A 36 4.72 -6.59 18.12
CA GLY A 36 4.88 -8.04 18.24
C GLY A 36 5.70 -8.68 17.11
N LYS A 37 5.77 -10.00 17.16
CA LYS A 37 6.58 -10.84 16.27
C LYS A 37 6.24 -10.73 14.77
N LYS A 38 5.07 -10.20 14.44
CA LYS A 38 4.66 -10.00 13.05
C LYS A 38 5.48 -8.94 12.28
N VAL A 39 6.25 -8.10 12.98
CA VAL A 39 7.18 -7.15 12.37
C VAL A 39 8.37 -7.91 11.83
N ALA A 40 8.52 -7.94 10.50
CA ALA A 40 9.54 -8.75 9.83
C ALA A 40 10.38 -7.91 8.87
N PRO A 41 11.71 -7.84 9.05
CA PRO A 41 12.61 -7.17 8.11
C PRO A 41 12.59 -7.86 6.74
N PHE A 42 12.25 -7.09 5.70
CA PHE A 42 12.38 -7.51 4.31
C PHE A 42 13.70 -7.00 3.70
N HIS A 43 14.26 -5.95 4.31
CA HIS A 43 15.55 -5.38 3.93
C HIS A 43 16.42 -5.19 5.17
N LEU A 44 17.72 -5.46 5.00
CA LEU A 44 18.77 -5.06 5.94
C LEU A 44 19.68 -4.04 5.26
N PRO A 45 20.07 -2.93 5.92
CA PRO A 45 20.94 -1.94 5.32
C PRO A 45 22.36 -2.47 5.12
N ILE A 46 23.00 -2.11 4.01
CA ILE A 46 24.43 -2.25 3.82
C ILE A 46 25.04 -0.87 4.04
N ILE A 47 25.83 -0.76 5.11
CA ILE A 47 26.48 0.50 5.50
C ILE A 47 27.99 0.31 5.33
N GLU A 48 28.59 1.11 4.46
CA GLU A 48 30.03 1.14 4.21
C GLU A 48 30.55 2.55 4.51
N ASP A 49 31.59 2.68 5.30
CA ASP A 49 32.16 3.96 5.75
C ASP A 49 31.11 4.94 6.34
N GLY A 50 30.16 4.41 7.12
CA GLY A 50 29.07 5.17 7.74
C GLY A 50 28.02 5.70 6.77
N LYS A 51 27.97 5.19 5.54
CA LYS A 51 26.98 5.58 4.53
C LYS A 51 26.14 4.40 4.10
N LEU A 52 24.85 4.64 3.85
CA LEU A 52 23.98 3.66 3.23
C LEU A 52 24.38 3.47 1.76
N THR A 53 24.98 2.33 1.43
CA THR A 53 25.42 2.00 0.07
C THR A 53 24.53 1.02 -0.64
N GLY A 54 23.66 0.31 0.11
CA GLY A 54 22.79 -0.70 -0.46
C GLY A 54 21.91 -1.36 0.60
N TYR A 55 21.37 -2.51 0.25
CA TYR A 55 20.59 -3.32 1.17
C TYR A 55 20.63 -4.81 0.79
N VAL A 56 20.44 -5.68 1.76
CA VAL A 56 20.15 -7.09 1.54
C VAL A 56 18.65 -7.27 1.47
N ASN A 57 18.17 -7.93 0.40
CA ASN A 57 16.78 -8.36 0.31
C ASN A 57 16.64 -9.74 0.99
N VAL A 58 16.07 -9.77 2.18
CA VAL A 58 15.93 -10.97 3.01
C VAL A 58 15.02 -12.02 2.36
N VAL A 59 14.00 -11.58 1.60
CA VAL A 59 13.08 -12.50 0.92
C VAL A 59 13.75 -13.23 -0.24
N LYS A 60 14.62 -12.54 -1.00
CA LYS A 60 15.32 -13.10 -2.16
C LYS A 60 16.72 -13.65 -1.84
N MET A 61 17.23 -13.36 -0.64
CA MET A 61 18.61 -13.65 -0.27
C MET A 61 19.61 -13.10 -1.28
N GLY A 62 19.55 -11.78 -1.51
CA GLY A 62 20.42 -11.10 -2.46
C GLY A 62 20.79 -9.70 -2.03
N GLY A 63 22.06 -9.34 -2.19
CA GLY A 63 22.58 -8.00 -1.94
C GLY A 63 22.28 -7.06 -3.12
N ARG A 64 22.08 -5.78 -2.81
CA ARG A 64 21.87 -4.73 -3.80
C ARG A 64 22.67 -3.49 -3.43
N LYS A 65 23.32 -2.89 -4.44
CA LYS A 65 24.10 -1.66 -4.31
C LYS A 65 23.40 -0.55 -5.06
N PHE A 66 23.17 0.59 -4.41
CA PHE A 66 22.64 1.78 -5.07
C PHE A 66 23.67 2.35 -6.05
N THR A 67 23.22 2.76 -7.24
CA THR A 67 24.07 3.23 -8.32
C THR A 67 23.93 4.72 -8.60
N ASP A 68 22.81 5.32 -8.17
CA ASP A 68 22.52 6.74 -8.35
C ASP A 68 21.56 7.26 -7.28
N ASP A 69 21.30 8.57 -7.30
CA ASP A 69 20.34 9.26 -6.43
C ASP A 69 18.88 9.19 -6.95
N LEU A 70 18.59 8.32 -7.91
CA LEU A 70 17.27 8.08 -8.45
C LEU A 70 16.69 6.73 -7.98
N GLY A 71 17.44 6.04 -7.12
CA GLY A 71 17.03 4.76 -6.54
C GLY A 71 17.30 3.54 -7.41
N SER A 72 18.12 3.68 -8.45
CA SER A 72 18.61 2.55 -9.23
C SER A 72 19.61 1.73 -8.41
N TYR A 73 19.69 0.44 -8.72
CA TYR A 73 20.60 -0.48 -8.03
C TYR A 73 21.15 -1.55 -8.99
N THR A 74 22.29 -2.12 -8.62
CA THR A 74 22.85 -3.34 -9.20
C THR A 74 22.86 -4.44 -8.16
N GLU A 75 22.90 -5.69 -8.61
CA GLU A 75 23.08 -6.84 -7.72
C GLU A 75 24.54 -6.89 -7.23
N ARG A 76 24.71 -7.34 -6.01
CA ARG A 76 26.00 -7.61 -5.38
C ARG A 76 25.90 -8.79 -4.43
N ASP A 77 27.05 -9.34 -4.04
CA ASP A 77 27.11 -10.36 -2.99
C ASP A 77 26.69 -9.77 -1.63
N ILE A 78 26.14 -10.64 -0.78
CA ILE A 78 25.80 -10.28 0.59
C ILE A 78 27.09 -10.15 1.39
N PRO A 79 27.33 -9.02 2.09
CA PRO A 79 28.47 -8.88 2.99
C PRO A 79 28.44 -9.92 4.10
N GLU A 80 29.56 -10.58 4.36
CA GLU A 80 29.66 -11.65 5.36
C GLU A 80 29.35 -11.16 6.80
N ASP A 81 29.69 -9.91 7.09
CA ASP A 81 29.44 -9.27 8.39
C ASP A 81 27.95 -9.08 8.71
N LEU A 82 27.06 -9.13 7.71
CA LEU A 82 25.61 -9.07 7.91
C LEU A 82 24.95 -10.43 8.16
N THR A 83 25.68 -11.53 8.02
CA THR A 83 25.14 -12.89 8.22
C THR A 83 24.49 -13.09 9.60
N PRO A 84 25.07 -12.62 10.72
CA PRO A 84 24.46 -12.78 12.03
C PRO A 84 23.10 -12.10 12.22
N GLU A 85 22.85 -11.02 11.47
CA GLU A 85 21.58 -10.27 11.49
C GLU A 85 20.60 -10.81 10.43
N LEU A 86 21.14 -11.34 9.33
CA LEU A 86 20.36 -11.85 8.21
C LEU A 86 19.69 -13.18 8.52
N GLU A 87 20.41 -14.12 9.12
CA GLU A 87 19.90 -15.46 9.41
C GLU A 87 18.63 -15.45 10.28
N PRO A 88 18.59 -14.76 11.44
CA PRO A 88 17.37 -14.69 12.25
C PRO A 88 16.19 -14.02 11.52
N CYS A 89 16.47 -13.00 10.67
CA CYS A 89 15.44 -12.36 9.88
C CYS A 89 14.88 -13.30 8.81
N ARG A 90 15.76 -14.08 8.17
CA ARG A 90 15.36 -15.08 7.18
C ARG A 90 14.55 -16.21 7.83
N GLU A 91 14.99 -16.74 8.95
CA GLU A 91 14.29 -17.78 9.69
C GLU A 91 12.88 -17.34 10.09
N GLN A 92 12.72 -16.15 10.66
CA GLN A 92 11.42 -15.56 10.97
C GLN A 92 10.48 -15.52 9.75
N LEU A 93 11.00 -15.19 8.56
CA LEU A 93 10.19 -15.17 7.34
C LEU A 93 9.83 -16.60 6.89
N MET A 94 10.72 -17.57 7.03
CA MET A 94 10.45 -18.95 6.63
C MET A 94 9.47 -19.64 7.56
N GLU A 95 9.53 -19.36 8.87
CA GLU A 95 8.52 -19.81 9.83
C GLU A 95 7.13 -19.27 9.44
N ALA A 96 7.03 -17.98 9.15
CA ALA A 96 5.77 -17.37 8.73
C ALA A 96 5.25 -17.87 7.37
N VAL A 97 6.14 -18.27 6.46
CA VAL A 97 5.79 -18.97 5.22
C VAL A 97 5.20 -20.34 5.55
N ALA A 98 5.85 -21.11 6.42
CA ALA A 98 5.38 -22.42 6.84
C ALA A 98 4.00 -22.36 7.51
N GLU A 99 3.80 -21.42 8.44
CA GLU A 99 2.52 -21.22 9.16
C GLU A 99 1.35 -20.82 8.24
N SER A 100 1.61 -20.40 7.01
CA SER A 100 0.58 -19.90 6.08
C SER A 100 -0.25 -21.00 5.40
N ASP A 101 0.21 -22.27 5.42
CA ASP A 101 -0.36 -23.36 4.64
C ASP A 101 0.14 -24.72 5.18
N GLU A 102 -0.74 -25.73 5.28
CA GLU A 102 -0.37 -27.06 5.82
C GLU A 102 0.72 -27.76 4.99
N ASP A 103 0.64 -27.69 3.65
CA ASP A 103 1.64 -28.29 2.77
C ASP A 103 3.03 -27.63 2.93
N LEU A 104 3.06 -26.32 3.17
CA LEU A 104 4.29 -25.60 3.45
C LEU A 104 4.85 -25.91 4.85
N MET A 105 3.98 -26.16 5.81
CA MET A 105 4.38 -26.59 7.15
C MET A 105 5.07 -27.97 7.11
N ASP A 106 4.47 -28.92 6.40
CA ASP A 106 5.05 -30.26 6.22
C ASP A 106 6.41 -30.21 5.51
N LYS A 107 6.50 -29.35 4.47
CA LYS A 107 7.74 -29.11 3.76
C LYS A 107 8.84 -28.53 4.64
N TYR A 108 8.48 -27.58 5.52
CA TYR A 108 9.41 -26.99 6.49
C TYR A 108 9.96 -28.01 7.48
N PHE A 109 9.09 -28.85 8.05
CA PHE A 109 9.50 -29.90 8.98
C PHE A 109 10.27 -31.05 8.35
N SER A 110 10.08 -31.31 7.04
CA SER A 110 10.89 -32.28 6.31
C SER A 110 12.28 -31.74 5.92
N GLY A 111 12.54 -30.45 6.14
CA GLY A 111 13.81 -29.81 5.79
C GLY A 111 13.96 -29.50 4.31
N GLU A 112 12.87 -29.51 3.56
CA GLU A 112 12.87 -29.14 2.14
C GLU A 112 12.89 -27.62 1.96
N GLU A 113 13.64 -27.15 0.98
CA GLU A 113 13.70 -25.73 0.67
C GLU A 113 12.43 -25.23 -0.03
N PHE A 114 11.97 -24.04 0.36
CA PHE A 114 10.89 -23.37 -0.35
C PHE A 114 11.38 -22.73 -1.66
N THR A 115 10.59 -22.86 -2.70
CA THR A 115 10.81 -22.10 -3.92
C THR A 115 10.45 -20.63 -3.72
N TYR A 116 11.04 -19.75 -4.52
CA TYR A 116 10.73 -18.32 -4.46
C TYR A 116 9.25 -18.00 -4.70
N GLU A 117 8.57 -18.81 -5.52
CA GLU A 117 7.14 -18.65 -5.79
C GLU A 117 6.28 -19.00 -4.58
N GLU A 118 6.62 -20.10 -3.88
CA GLU A 118 5.96 -20.49 -2.62
C GLU A 118 6.11 -19.40 -1.57
N ILE A 119 7.35 -18.93 -1.33
CA ILE A 119 7.65 -17.84 -0.40
C ILE A 119 6.84 -16.59 -0.76
N SER A 120 6.85 -16.21 -2.04
CA SER A 120 6.17 -14.99 -2.50
C SER A 120 4.65 -15.05 -2.30
N LYS A 121 4.02 -16.19 -2.62
CA LYS A 121 2.57 -16.38 -2.45
C LYS A 121 2.18 -16.43 -0.97
N ALA A 122 2.97 -17.14 -0.17
CA ALA A 122 2.75 -17.24 1.28
C ALA A 122 2.86 -15.87 1.97
N LEU A 123 3.96 -15.15 1.73
CA LEU A 123 4.15 -13.81 2.30
C LEU A 123 3.06 -12.84 1.85
N ARG A 124 2.60 -12.91 0.58
CA ARG A 124 1.47 -12.10 0.14
C ARG A 124 0.21 -12.37 0.96
N ARG A 125 -0.12 -13.66 1.18
CA ARG A 125 -1.27 -14.05 2.02
C ARG A 125 -1.13 -13.52 3.45
N SER A 126 0.05 -13.70 4.07
CA SER A 126 0.31 -13.27 5.44
C SER A 126 0.31 -11.74 5.60
N VAL A 127 0.79 -10.98 4.61
CA VAL A 127 0.70 -9.51 4.61
C VAL A 127 -0.76 -9.05 4.49
N ILE A 128 -1.54 -9.65 3.60
CA ILE A 128 -2.97 -9.30 3.41
C ILE A 128 -3.78 -9.62 4.68
N LYS A 129 -3.51 -10.75 5.34
CA LYS A 129 -4.14 -11.14 6.62
C LYS A 129 -3.63 -10.34 7.82
N CYS A 130 -2.63 -9.48 7.65
CA CYS A 130 -1.96 -8.72 8.72
C CYS A 130 -1.16 -9.58 9.71
N ASP A 131 -0.82 -10.82 9.36
CA ASP A 131 0.02 -11.72 10.15
C ASP A 131 1.50 -11.31 10.07
N ILE A 132 1.91 -10.71 8.94
CA ILE A 132 3.24 -10.12 8.74
C ILE A 132 3.12 -8.63 8.41
N VAL A 133 4.01 -7.85 8.99
CA VAL A 133 4.21 -6.43 8.70
C VAL A 133 5.65 -6.24 8.18
N PRO A 134 5.83 -6.08 6.85
CA PRO A 134 7.15 -5.87 6.27
C PRO A 134 7.84 -4.61 6.81
N VAL A 135 9.14 -4.69 7.04
CA VAL A 135 9.98 -3.54 7.33
C VAL A 135 10.99 -3.36 6.19
N GLN A 136 11.02 -2.18 5.64
CA GLN A 136 11.94 -1.77 4.59
C GLN A 136 12.68 -0.50 4.95
N ILE A 137 13.76 -0.25 4.24
CA ILE A 137 14.64 0.89 4.46
C ILE A 137 14.75 1.78 3.23
N GLY A 138 15.11 3.04 3.47
CA GLY A 138 15.50 3.94 2.40
C GLY A 138 15.85 5.34 2.85
N SER A 139 16.10 6.19 1.86
CA SER A 139 16.26 7.63 2.01
C SER A 139 15.37 8.34 1.01
N GLY A 140 14.51 9.22 1.50
CA GLY A 140 13.67 10.06 0.65
C GLY A 140 14.46 11.17 -0.07
N VAL A 141 15.59 11.59 0.49
CA VAL A 141 16.47 12.62 -0.10
C VAL A 141 17.19 12.06 -1.33
N ASN A 142 17.74 10.86 -1.21
CA ASN A 142 18.51 10.19 -2.27
C ASN A 142 17.68 9.21 -3.09
N CYS A 143 16.36 9.15 -2.88
CA CYS A 143 15.44 8.18 -3.49
C CYS A 143 15.84 6.70 -3.29
N GLN A 144 16.80 6.40 -2.40
CA GLN A 144 17.28 5.05 -2.11
C GLN A 144 16.17 4.21 -1.48
N GLY A 145 15.98 2.98 -1.96
CA GLY A 145 14.95 2.06 -1.47
C GLY A 145 13.52 2.35 -1.93
N VAL A 146 13.22 3.53 -2.50
CA VAL A 146 11.86 3.92 -2.91
C VAL A 146 11.32 3.02 -4.01
N ASN A 147 12.12 2.69 -5.02
CA ASN A 147 11.70 1.77 -6.08
C ASN A 147 11.35 0.37 -5.52
N SER A 148 12.18 -0.15 -4.62
CA SER A 148 11.91 -1.43 -3.95
C SER A 148 10.66 -1.38 -3.06
N PHE A 149 10.40 -0.25 -2.42
CA PHE A 149 9.17 -0.03 -1.67
C PHE A 149 7.93 -0.10 -2.58
N LEU A 150 7.95 0.56 -3.74
CA LEU A 150 6.85 0.52 -4.70
C LEU A 150 6.62 -0.90 -5.24
N GLN A 151 7.70 -1.63 -5.56
CA GLN A 151 7.61 -3.03 -5.97
C GLN A 151 7.03 -3.94 -4.87
N THR A 152 7.33 -3.65 -3.61
CA THR A 152 6.74 -4.38 -2.48
C THR A 152 5.24 -4.09 -2.32
N CYS A 153 4.83 -2.84 -2.50
CA CYS A 153 3.41 -2.48 -2.50
C CYS A 153 2.66 -3.23 -3.61
N GLU A 154 3.18 -3.22 -4.83
CA GLU A 154 2.58 -3.93 -5.97
C GLU A 154 2.48 -5.44 -5.71
N LYS A 155 3.53 -6.02 -5.15
CA LYS A 155 3.64 -7.47 -4.98
C LYS A 155 2.79 -8.01 -3.82
N TYR A 156 2.78 -7.34 -2.68
CA TYR A 156 2.24 -7.89 -1.43
C TYR A 156 0.93 -7.26 -0.98
N PHE A 157 0.58 -6.06 -1.45
CA PHE A 157 -0.70 -5.46 -1.09
C PHE A 157 -1.83 -5.88 -2.03
N PRO A 158 -3.08 -5.94 -1.54
CA PRO A 158 -4.22 -6.26 -2.38
C PRO A 158 -4.51 -5.10 -3.34
N SER A 159 -4.86 -5.43 -4.58
CA SER A 159 -5.52 -4.50 -5.51
C SER A 159 -6.96 -4.22 -5.07
N ALA A 160 -7.56 -3.16 -5.59
CA ALA A 160 -8.91 -2.75 -5.20
C ALA A 160 -9.96 -3.86 -5.40
N ASP A 161 -9.85 -4.63 -6.50
CA ASP A 161 -10.73 -5.75 -6.83
C ASP A 161 -10.59 -6.97 -5.91
N LYS A 162 -9.50 -7.03 -5.14
CA LYS A 162 -9.18 -8.09 -4.18
C LYS A 162 -9.17 -7.59 -2.73
N ALA A 163 -9.49 -6.33 -2.51
CA ALA A 163 -9.69 -5.80 -1.17
C ALA A 163 -10.96 -6.38 -0.56
N GLU A 164 -10.99 -6.43 0.76
CA GLU A 164 -12.15 -6.93 1.48
C GLU A 164 -13.40 -6.12 1.13
N VAL A 165 -14.47 -6.84 0.82
CA VAL A 165 -15.76 -6.26 0.43
C VAL A 165 -16.36 -5.52 1.62
N MET A 166 -16.67 -4.24 1.48
CA MET A 166 -17.18 -3.40 2.55
C MET A 166 -18.63 -2.97 2.25
N LYS A 167 -19.47 -2.95 3.29
CA LYS A 167 -20.71 -2.19 3.25
C LYS A 167 -20.40 -0.71 3.07
N ILE A 168 -20.92 -0.10 1.99
CA ILE A 168 -20.65 1.29 1.64
C ILE A 168 -21.87 2.21 1.76
N ALA A 169 -23.05 1.64 1.68
CA ALA A 169 -24.31 2.36 1.75
C ALA A 169 -25.48 1.42 2.12
N THR A 170 -26.65 1.98 2.30
CA THR A 170 -27.92 1.25 2.36
C THR A 170 -28.83 1.87 1.32
N ASN A 171 -29.49 1.04 0.51
CA ASN A 171 -30.54 1.50 -0.40
C ASN A 171 -31.70 2.05 0.44
N LEU A 172 -32.07 3.31 0.23
CA LEU A 172 -33.10 3.97 1.04
C LEU A 172 -34.51 3.45 0.77
N GLU A 173 -34.75 2.88 -0.41
CA GLU A 173 -36.06 2.35 -0.79
C GLU A 173 -36.25 0.90 -0.33
N THR A 174 -35.24 0.05 -0.53
CA THR A 174 -35.33 -1.40 -0.24
C THR A 174 -34.80 -1.76 1.15
N GLY A 175 -33.97 -0.92 1.76
CA GLY A 175 -33.25 -1.22 3.01
C GLY A 175 -32.08 -2.19 2.84
N GLU A 176 -31.79 -2.60 1.60
CA GLU A 176 -30.70 -3.53 1.31
C GLU A 176 -29.33 -2.88 1.47
N GLU A 177 -28.37 -3.67 1.91
CA GLU A 177 -26.97 -3.21 2.01
C GLU A 177 -26.33 -3.15 0.63
N VAL A 178 -25.76 -1.99 0.31
CA VAL A 178 -24.93 -1.80 -0.89
C VAL A 178 -23.48 -2.12 -0.55
N ILE A 179 -22.93 -3.07 -1.28
CA ILE A 179 -21.57 -3.58 -1.08
C ILE A 179 -20.64 -2.96 -2.10
N GLY A 180 -19.53 -2.40 -1.62
CA GLY A 180 -18.46 -1.82 -2.44
C GLY A 180 -17.48 -2.91 -2.89
N ASP A 181 -17.87 -3.64 -3.93
CA ASP A 181 -17.08 -4.72 -4.53
C ASP A 181 -16.26 -4.26 -5.75
N PHE A 182 -16.18 -2.95 -5.96
CA PHE A 182 -15.47 -2.34 -7.08
C PHE A 182 -15.97 -2.75 -8.48
N ASP A 183 -17.21 -3.24 -8.58
CA ASP A 183 -17.85 -3.53 -9.88
C ASP A 183 -18.25 -2.22 -10.58
N TRP A 184 -17.67 -1.99 -11.75
CA TRP A 184 -17.97 -0.81 -12.57
C TRP A 184 -19.32 -0.86 -13.29
N ASN A 185 -19.98 -2.03 -13.37
CA ASN A 185 -21.30 -2.18 -13.98
C ASN A 185 -22.45 -1.85 -13.02
N LYS A 186 -22.15 -1.66 -11.75
CA LYS A 186 -23.12 -1.29 -10.71
C LYS A 186 -23.42 0.21 -10.71
N PRO A 187 -24.51 0.64 -10.08
CA PRO A 187 -24.77 2.05 -9.81
C PRO A 187 -23.57 2.74 -9.15
N ILE A 188 -23.41 4.03 -9.42
CA ILE A 188 -22.30 4.81 -8.89
C ILE A 188 -22.38 4.90 -7.36
N SER A 189 -21.24 4.66 -6.71
CA SER A 189 -20.99 5.06 -5.34
C SER A 189 -19.56 5.55 -5.22
N ALA A 190 -19.38 6.82 -4.85
CA ALA A 190 -18.08 7.45 -4.67
C ALA A 190 -18.03 8.26 -3.39
N TYR A 191 -17.05 8.01 -2.55
CA TYR A 191 -16.85 8.69 -1.28
C TYR A 191 -15.87 9.84 -1.40
N VAL A 192 -16.26 11.02 -0.96
CA VAL A 192 -15.43 12.23 -0.92
C VAL A 192 -14.62 12.22 0.37
N PHE A 193 -13.35 11.85 0.29
CA PHE A 193 -12.51 11.69 1.48
C PHE A 193 -11.68 12.93 1.82
N LYS A 194 -11.51 13.87 0.88
CA LYS A 194 -10.72 15.09 1.08
C LYS A 194 -11.18 16.21 0.14
N THR A 195 -11.07 17.44 0.62
CA THR A 195 -11.23 18.66 -0.20
C THR A 195 -9.95 19.46 -0.13
N ILE A 196 -9.44 19.91 -1.28
CA ILE A 196 -8.28 20.80 -1.38
C ILE A 196 -8.66 22.05 -2.16
N MET A 197 -8.00 23.17 -1.82
CA MET A 197 -8.15 24.42 -2.54
C MET A 197 -6.92 24.65 -3.38
N ASP A 198 -7.13 24.85 -4.67
CA ASP A 198 -6.10 25.23 -5.64
C ASP A 198 -6.26 26.70 -6.00
N PRO A 199 -5.18 27.52 -6.02
CA PRO A 199 -5.27 28.96 -6.30
C PRO A 199 -5.84 29.29 -7.70
N PHE A 200 -5.71 28.39 -8.67
CA PHE A 200 -6.09 28.62 -10.07
C PHE A 200 -7.43 27.99 -10.44
N VAL A 201 -7.66 26.75 -10.01
CA VAL A 201 -8.86 25.98 -10.37
C VAL A 201 -9.97 26.13 -9.32
N GLY A 202 -9.59 26.47 -8.10
CA GLY A 202 -10.48 26.55 -6.94
C GLY A 202 -10.56 25.22 -6.19
N LYS A 203 -11.77 24.75 -5.93
CA LYS A 203 -12.01 23.58 -5.11
C LYS A 203 -11.89 22.26 -5.90
N TYR A 204 -11.07 21.34 -5.41
CA TYR A 204 -11.07 19.94 -5.78
C TYR A 204 -11.66 19.07 -4.68
N SER A 205 -12.61 18.21 -5.02
CA SER A 205 -13.12 17.15 -4.17
C SER A 205 -12.45 15.84 -4.56
N LEU A 206 -11.61 15.28 -3.68
CA LEU A 206 -10.93 14.00 -3.89
C LEU A 206 -11.89 12.87 -3.54
N VAL A 207 -12.06 11.95 -4.46
CA VAL A 207 -13.02 10.84 -4.37
C VAL A 207 -12.35 9.49 -4.51
N LYS A 208 -12.88 8.52 -3.80
CA LYS A 208 -12.65 7.09 -4.01
C LYS A 208 -13.91 6.49 -4.61
N VAL A 209 -13.83 6.01 -5.85
CA VAL A 209 -14.95 5.32 -6.49
C VAL A 209 -15.03 3.90 -5.95
N ARG A 210 -16.21 3.53 -5.44
CA ARG A 210 -16.46 2.21 -4.82
C ARG A 210 -17.17 1.26 -5.78
N THR A 211 -18.14 1.77 -6.53
CA THR A 211 -18.87 1.04 -7.57
C THR A 211 -19.18 1.97 -8.72
N GLY A 212 -19.46 1.41 -9.89
CA GLY A 212 -19.82 2.18 -11.09
C GLY A 212 -18.68 2.94 -11.73
N VAL A 213 -19.03 3.92 -12.56
CA VAL A 213 -18.10 4.78 -13.30
C VAL A 213 -18.58 6.22 -13.22
N LEU A 214 -17.71 7.13 -12.80
CA LEU A 214 -17.95 8.57 -12.90
C LEU A 214 -17.50 9.04 -14.28
N CYS A 215 -18.37 9.71 -15.03
CA CYS A 215 -18.04 10.31 -16.32
C CYS A 215 -18.08 11.84 -16.26
N ALA A 216 -17.15 12.49 -16.92
CA ALA A 216 -17.17 13.95 -17.06
C ALA A 216 -18.43 14.39 -17.82
N GLY A 217 -19.14 15.39 -17.30
CA GLY A 217 -20.40 15.89 -17.86
C GLY A 217 -21.65 15.27 -17.26
N ASP A 218 -21.55 14.14 -16.54
CA ASP A 218 -22.71 13.51 -15.89
C ASP A 218 -23.21 14.33 -14.71
N THR A 219 -24.45 14.05 -14.33
CA THR A 219 -25.06 14.52 -13.08
C THR A 219 -25.12 13.35 -12.10
N VAL A 220 -24.65 13.57 -10.90
CA VAL A 220 -24.70 12.60 -9.78
C VAL A 220 -25.50 13.18 -8.63
N TYR A 221 -25.97 12.30 -7.76
CA TYR A 221 -26.72 12.67 -6.58
C TYR A 221 -25.80 12.64 -5.35
N ASN A 222 -25.76 13.76 -4.61
CA ASN A 222 -25.12 13.78 -3.31
C ASN A 222 -26.10 13.24 -2.26
N ALA A 223 -25.97 11.96 -1.93
CA ALA A 223 -26.87 11.26 -1.01
C ALA A 223 -26.81 11.80 0.43
N THR A 224 -25.72 12.46 0.81
CA THR A 224 -25.57 13.05 2.14
C THR A 224 -26.37 14.35 2.29
N LYS A 225 -26.55 15.10 1.19
CA LYS A 225 -27.16 16.43 1.20
C LYS A 225 -28.47 16.54 0.42
N ASP A 226 -28.90 15.46 -0.20
CA ASP A 226 -30.12 15.40 -1.02
C ASP A 226 -30.11 16.46 -2.14
N VAL A 227 -29.02 16.53 -2.90
CA VAL A 227 -28.87 17.48 -4.01
C VAL A 227 -28.19 16.84 -5.20
N GLU A 228 -28.51 17.30 -6.40
CA GLU A 228 -27.82 16.92 -7.62
C GLU A 228 -26.57 17.80 -7.84
N GLU A 229 -25.51 17.17 -8.31
CA GLU A 229 -24.23 17.80 -8.63
C GLU A 229 -23.78 17.44 -10.04
N LYS A 230 -23.36 18.41 -10.82
CA LYS A 230 -22.82 18.20 -12.15
C LYS A 230 -21.32 18.00 -12.11
N LEU A 231 -20.87 16.89 -12.67
CA LEU A 231 -19.44 16.56 -12.81
C LEU A 231 -18.86 17.31 -14.02
N SER A 232 -18.34 18.53 -13.82
CA SER A 232 -17.80 19.33 -14.94
C SER A 232 -16.52 18.72 -15.51
N LYS A 233 -15.56 18.40 -14.66
CA LYS A 233 -14.25 17.85 -15.03
C LYS A 233 -13.77 16.87 -13.97
N LEU A 234 -13.15 15.79 -14.44
CA LEU A 234 -12.52 14.76 -13.63
C LEU A 234 -11.01 14.80 -13.82
N TYR A 235 -10.28 14.47 -12.77
CA TYR A 235 -8.82 14.52 -12.78
C TYR A 235 -8.21 13.33 -12.04
N VAL A 236 -7.01 12.94 -12.48
CA VAL A 236 -6.08 12.12 -11.73
C VAL A 236 -4.92 13.00 -11.27
N MET A 237 -4.59 12.96 -9.98
CA MET A 237 -3.51 13.75 -9.40
C MET A 237 -2.25 12.93 -9.29
N ARG A 238 -1.18 13.37 -9.95
CA ARG A 238 0.15 12.76 -9.89
C ARG A 238 1.16 13.77 -9.36
N GLY A 239 1.35 13.81 -8.06
CA GLY A 239 2.13 14.85 -7.40
C GLY A 239 1.54 16.23 -7.69
N LYS A 240 2.33 17.14 -8.26
CA LYS A 240 1.89 18.49 -8.67
C LYS A 240 1.14 18.51 -10.01
N ASN A 241 1.18 17.42 -10.76
CA ASN A 241 0.55 17.34 -12.07
C ASN A 241 -0.90 16.88 -11.93
N VAL A 242 -1.81 17.68 -12.47
CA VAL A 242 -3.24 17.39 -12.52
C VAL A 242 -3.59 17.02 -13.95
N ILE A 243 -4.00 15.75 -14.16
CA ILE A 243 -4.30 15.19 -15.49
C ILE A 243 -5.80 15.09 -15.63
N GLU A 244 -6.37 15.80 -16.61
CA GLU A 244 -7.79 15.71 -16.93
C GLU A 244 -8.12 14.35 -17.56
N VAL A 245 -9.16 13.68 -17.06
CA VAL A 245 -9.64 12.39 -17.56
C VAL A 245 -11.14 12.44 -17.82
N GLN A 246 -11.61 11.56 -18.70
CA GLN A 246 -13.04 11.49 -19.02
C GLN A 246 -13.82 10.60 -18.05
N LYS A 247 -13.16 9.63 -17.43
CA LYS A 247 -13.80 8.62 -16.58
C LYS A 247 -12.92 8.29 -15.37
N LEU A 248 -13.57 7.97 -14.25
CA LEU A 248 -12.98 7.32 -13.09
C LEU A 248 -13.79 6.06 -12.80
N TYR A 249 -13.11 4.93 -12.77
CA TYR A 249 -13.73 3.62 -12.58
C TYR A 249 -13.75 3.22 -11.10
N ALA A 250 -14.60 2.26 -10.77
CA ALA A 250 -14.58 1.61 -9.46
C ALA A 250 -13.15 1.15 -9.11
N GLY A 251 -12.67 1.51 -7.94
CA GLY A 251 -11.29 1.31 -7.48
C GLY A 251 -10.39 2.54 -7.61
N ASP A 252 -10.71 3.46 -8.53
CA ASP A 252 -9.89 4.67 -8.74
C ASP A 252 -10.00 5.67 -7.60
N ILE A 253 -8.90 6.42 -7.43
CA ILE A 253 -8.86 7.66 -6.67
C ILE A 253 -8.66 8.79 -7.66
N GLY A 254 -9.58 9.75 -7.67
CA GLY A 254 -9.51 10.91 -8.54
C GLY A 254 -9.97 12.19 -7.85
N ALA A 255 -10.07 13.24 -8.63
CA ALA A 255 -10.55 14.53 -8.15
C ALA A 255 -11.66 15.06 -9.07
N ILE A 256 -12.65 15.71 -8.48
CA ILE A 256 -13.73 16.40 -9.18
C ILE A 256 -13.58 17.89 -8.92
N GLY A 257 -13.53 18.68 -10.00
CA GLY A 257 -13.42 20.14 -9.90
C GLY A 257 -14.77 20.80 -9.64
N LYS A 258 -14.77 21.81 -8.79
CA LYS A 258 -15.86 22.82 -8.67
C LYS A 258 -17.24 22.28 -8.29
N LEU A 259 -17.33 21.21 -7.49
CA LEU A 259 -18.61 20.82 -6.92
C LEU A 259 -19.15 21.90 -5.97
N ALA A 260 -20.40 22.31 -6.14
CA ALA A 260 -20.97 23.46 -5.43
C ALA A 260 -21.31 23.14 -3.98
N SER A 261 -22.04 22.05 -3.75
CA SER A 261 -22.58 21.68 -2.44
C SER A 261 -21.77 20.62 -1.72
N THR A 262 -21.01 19.80 -2.44
CA THR A 262 -20.30 18.63 -1.93
C THR A 262 -19.11 19.02 -1.05
N ARG A 263 -18.94 18.31 0.09
CA ARG A 263 -17.87 18.45 1.08
C ARG A 263 -17.22 17.11 1.39
N THR A 264 -16.10 17.17 2.11
CA THR A 264 -15.46 15.98 2.67
C THR A 264 -16.41 15.24 3.59
N GLY A 265 -16.52 13.93 3.41
CA GLY A 265 -17.44 13.05 4.11
C GLY A 265 -18.72 12.73 3.32
N ASP A 266 -19.01 13.46 2.24
CA ASP A 266 -20.19 13.23 1.42
C ASP A 266 -20.03 12.01 0.52
N THR A 267 -21.15 11.37 0.16
CA THR A 267 -21.21 10.27 -0.81
C THR A 267 -21.96 10.73 -2.06
N LEU A 268 -21.34 10.51 -3.21
CA LEU A 268 -21.92 10.72 -4.53
C LEU A 268 -22.41 9.38 -5.08
N SER A 269 -23.65 9.36 -5.57
CA SER A 269 -24.29 8.13 -6.07
C SER A 269 -25.14 8.40 -7.31
N THR A 270 -25.69 7.36 -7.91
CA THR A 270 -26.95 7.45 -8.67
C THR A 270 -28.09 7.69 -7.71
N LYS A 271 -29.15 8.32 -8.19
CA LYS A 271 -30.37 8.53 -7.41
C LYS A 271 -31.17 7.25 -7.34
#